data_71dbe7d5fb821846931b47a026df9fbb
#
_entry.id   71dbe7d5fb821846931b47a026df9fbb
#
_cell.length_a   1.000
_cell.length_b   1.000
_cell.length_c   1.000
_cell.angle_alpha   90.00
_cell.angle_beta   90.00
_cell.angle_gamma   90.00
#
_symmetry.space_group_name_H-M   'P 1'
#
loop_
_entity.id
_entity.type
_entity.pdbx_description
1 polymer ?
#
loop_
_entity_poly.entity_id
_entity_poly.type
_entity_poly.pdbx_seq_one_letter_code
_entity_poly.pdbx_strand_id
1 'polypeptide(L)'
;MTNRKIVGFGILALCILLMLPSVVTAQGEKKGAPAPLENIQVLPKTMERPQVVMLMQNINKALGVQCTYCHVERAGAQPGANGQIPIDPPKDDKDTKKKARVMMKMVGSINMTLASEMGKPAAELQRVQCATCHRGAAIPKVD
;
A
#
# COMPACT_ATOMS: atom_id res chain seq x y z
N MET A 1 -59.61 22.20 52.84
CA MET A 1 -59.25 20.83 52.48
C MET A 1 -58.63 20.86 51.10
N THR A 2 -57.53 20.60 50.95
CA THR A 2 -56.30 21.04 50.39
C THR A 2 -55.97 20.32 49.05
N ASN A 3 -55.73 21.13 48.06
CA ASN A 3 -55.24 20.74 46.70
C ASN A 3 -53.80 20.19 46.76
N ARG A 4 -53.62 18.87 46.94
CA ARG A 4 -52.31 18.22 46.92
C ARG A 4 -52.06 17.21 45.79
N LYS A 5 -52.90 17.21 44.75
CA LYS A 5 -52.86 16.18 43.70
C LYS A 5 -52.45 16.67 42.30
N ILE A 6 -52.07 17.94 42.10
CA ILE A 6 -51.79 18.49 40.76
C ILE A 6 -50.28 18.69 40.50
N VAL A 7 -49.42 18.59 41.50
CA VAL A 7 -47.98 18.87 41.34
C VAL A 7 -47.19 17.67 40.83
N GLY A 8 -47.72 16.43 40.95
CA GLY A 8 -47.00 15.22 40.57
C GLY A 8 -46.97 14.87 39.06
N PHE A 9 -47.91 15.43 38.28
CA PHE A 9 -48.00 15.06 36.85
C PHE A 9 -47.13 15.91 35.90
N GLY A 10 -46.75 17.11 36.37
CA GLY A 10 -45.94 18.03 35.54
C GLY A 10 -44.45 17.64 35.42
N ILE A 11 -43.91 16.96 36.42
CA ILE A 11 -42.48 16.62 36.48
C ILE A 11 -42.17 15.36 35.66
N LEU A 12 -43.13 14.43 35.54
CA LEU A 12 -42.93 13.19 34.77
C LEU A 12 -42.96 13.43 33.27
N ALA A 13 -43.71 14.46 32.80
CA ALA A 13 -43.78 14.79 31.36
C ALA A 13 -42.53 15.50 30.85
N LEU A 14 -41.79 16.21 31.70
CA LEU A 14 -40.57 16.94 31.31
C LEU A 14 -39.35 16.06 31.15
N CYS A 15 -39.29 14.91 31.85
CA CYS A 15 -38.15 13.97 31.76
C CYS A 15 -38.19 13.08 30.51
N ILE A 16 -39.36 12.89 29.88
CA ILE A 16 -39.50 12.03 28.70
C ILE A 16 -39.00 12.73 27.42
N LEU A 17 -38.97 14.08 27.40
CA LEU A 17 -38.56 14.85 26.22
C LEU A 17 -37.04 14.94 26.01
N LEU A 18 -36.23 14.50 26.97
CA LEU A 18 -34.76 14.59 26.93
C LEU A 18 -34.05 13.28 26.55
N MET A 19 -34.80 12.21 26.30
CA MET A 19 -34.26 10.91 25.87
C MET A 19 -34.45 10.66 24.37
N LEU A 20 -34.19 11.67 23.53
CA LEU A 20 -34.06 11.42 22.10
C LEU A 20 -32.70 10.68 21.89
N PRO A 21 -32.71 9.44 21.40
CA PRO A 21 -31.47 8.79 21.03
C PRO A 21 -30.83 9.63 19.91
N SER A 22 -29.67 10.20 20.18
CA SER A 22 -28.83 10.78 19.14
C SER A 22 -28.47 9.64 18.19
N VAL A 23 -29.18 9.55 17.08
CA VAL A 23 -28.79 8.68 15.97
C VAL A 23 -27.50 9.29 15.41
N VAL A 24 -26.38 8.83 15.94
CA VAL A 24 -25.08 9.05 15.31
C VAL A 24 -25.11 8.24 14.02
N THR A 25 -25.50 8.90 12.93
CA THR A 25 -25.25 8.38 11.59
C THR A 25 -23.74 8.35 11.42
N ALA A 26 -23.14 7.16 11.65
CA ALA A 26 -21.79 6.88 11.19
C ALA A 26 -21.82 7.01 9.65
N GLN A 27 -21.48 8.19 9.16
CA GLN A 27 -21.15 8.39 7.74
C GLN A 27 -19.85 7.61 7.51
N GLY A 28 -20.00 6.35 7.11
CA GLY A 28 -18.89 5.59 6.56
C GLY A 28 -18.39 6.38 5.35
N GLU A 29 -17.24 7.04 5.51
CA GLU A 29 -16.51 7.62 4.39
C GLU A 29 -16.38 6.52 3.34
N LYS A 30 -17.10 6.65 2.24
CA LYS A 30 -16.87 5.85 1.05
C LYS A 30 -15.45 6.17 0.61
N LYS A 31 -14.51 5.35 1.04
CA LYS A 31 -13.13 5.40 0.58
C LYS A 31 -13.21 5.31 -0.94
N GLY A 32 -12.99 6.43 -1.61
CA GLY A 32 -13.07 6.52 -3.07
C GLY A 32 -12.22 5.40 -3.69
N ALA A 33 -12.63 4.91 -4.86
CA ALA A 33 -11.86 3.90 -5.58
C ALA A 33 -10.40 4.35 -5.66
N PRO A 34 -9.42 3.44 -5.41
CA PRO A 34 -8.01 3.81 -5.47
C PRO A 34 -7.69 4.41 -6.83
N ALA A 35 -7.00 5.55 -6.84
CA ALA A 35 -6.55 6.16 -8.10
C ALA A 35 -5.83 5.12 -8.97
N PRO A 36 -6.00 5.15 -10.30
CA PRO A 36 -5.36 4.19 -11.20
C PRO A 36 -3.83 4.24 -11.01
N LEU A 37 -3.18 3.12 -11.35
CA LEU A 37 -1.72 3.06 -11.38
C LEU A 37 -1.21 3.80 -12.62
N GLU A 38 -0.29 4.73 -12.41
CA GLU A 38 0.30 5.54 -13.48
C GLU A 38 1.73 5.09 -13.73
N ASN A 39 2.22 5.30 -14.97
CA ASN A 39 3.59 5.05 -15.39
C ASN A 39 4.07 3.61 -15.16
N ILE A 40 3.18 2.63 -15.36
CA ILE A 40 3.51 1.21 -15.31
C ILE A 40 4.17 0.80 -16.63
N GLN A 41 5.48 0.51 -16.60
CA GLN A 41 6.28 0.21 -17.80
C GLN A 41 6.76 -1.25 -17.86
N VAL A 42 6.95 -1.92 -16.74
CA VAL A 42 7.53 -3.28 -16.66
C VAL A 42 6.54 -4.29 -16.11
N LEU A 43 5.69 -3.85 -15.19
CA LEU A 43 4.67 -4.70 -14.57
C LEU A 43 3.46 -4.85 -15.49
N PRO A 44 2.69 -5.94 -15.38
CA PRO A 44 1.41 -6.07 -16.07
C PRO A 44 0.49 -4.91 -15.71
N LYS A 45 -0.13 -4.30 -16.71
CA LYS A 45 -1.07 -3.18 -16.50
C LYS A 45 -2.35 -3.60 -15.74
N THR A 46 -2.63 -4.90 -15.72
CA THR A 46 -3.74 -5.51 -14.99
C THR A 46 -3.45 -5.73 -13.51
N MET A 47 -2.20 -5.49 -13.06
CA MET A 47 -1.81 -5.68 -11.67
C MET A 47 -2.49 -4.63 -10.78
N GLU A 48 -3.09 -5.08 -9.71
CA GLU A 48 -3.76 -4.19 -8.76
C GLU A 48 -2.77 -3.51 -7.82
N ARG A 49 -3.15 -2.33 -7.30
CA ARG A 49 -2.31 -1.55 -6.38
C ARG A 49 -1.77 -2.34 -5.19
N PRO A 50 -2.54 -3.15 -4.45
CA PRO A 50 -2.00 -3.95 -3.34
C PRO A 50 -0.89 -4.90 -3.77
N GLN A 51 -1.03 -5.51 -4.95
CA GLN A 51 -0.03 -6.43 -5.52
C GLN A 51 1.27 -5.68 -5.86
N VAL A 52 1.15 -4.49 -6.46
CA VAL A 52 2.32 -3.64 -6.75
C VAL A 52 3.02 -3.21 -5.47
N VAL A 53 2.28 -2.81 -4.44
CA VAL A 53 2.85 -2.41 -3.14
C VAL A 53 3.60 -3.57 -2.50
N MET A 54 3.01 -4.77 -2.49
CA MET A 54 3.66 -5.98 -1.97
C MET A 54 4.95 -6.30 -2.73
N LEU A 55 4.92 -6.21 -4.06
CA LEU A 55 6.10 -6.41 -4.90
C LEU A 55 7.21 -5.40 -4.57
N MET A 56 6.87 -4.12 -4.42
CA MET A 56 7.84 -3.07 -4.06
C MET A 56 8.44 -3.30 -2.66
N GLN A 57 7.64 -3.76 -1.69
CA GLN A 57 8.14 -4.14 -0.36
C GLN A 57 9.13 -5.32 -0.43
N ASN A 58 8.85 -6.32 -1.26
CA ASN A 58 9.75 -7.45 -1.47
C ASN A 58 11.06 -7.00 -2.14
N ILE A 59 11.00 -6.08 -3.10
CA ILE A 59 12.18 -5.47 -3.72
C ILE A 59 12.99 -4.69 -2.68
N ASN A 60 12.35 -3.84 -1.87
CA ASN A 60 13.00 -3.10 -0.81
C ASN A 60 13.75 -4.03 0.15
N LYS A 61 13.10 -5.11 0.59
CA LYS A 61 13.71 -6.13 1.46
C LYS A 61 14.90 -6.82 0.78
N ALA A 62 14.76 -7.18 -0.49
CA ALA A 62 15.82 -7.85 -1.25
C ALA A 62 17.06 -6.97 -1.45
N LEU A 63 16.87 -5.66 -1.53
CA LEU A 63 17.95 -4.69 -1.73
C LEU A 63 18.42 -4.01 -0.43
N GLY A 64 17.72 -4.21 0.70
CA GLY A 64 18.02 -3.53 1.96
C GLY A 64 17.81 -2.01 1.91
N VAL A 65 16.82 -1.53 1.15
CA VAL A 65 16.57 -0.10 0.92
C VAL A 65 15.14 0.30 1.29
N GLN A 66 14.87 1.62 1.33
CA GLN A 66 13.56 2.19 1.53
C GLN A 66 12.93 2.66 0.20
N CYS A 67 11.62 2.95 0.21
CA CYS A 67 10.90 3.41 -0.98
C CYS A 67 11.55 4.63 -1.63
N THR A 68 12.08 5.54 -0.83
CA THR A 68 12.75 6.77 -1.27
C THR A 68 14.07 6.53 -2.00
N TYR A 69 14.63 5.33 -1.96
CA TYR A 69 15.80 4.98 -2.75
C TYR A 69 15.51 5.05 -4.26
N CYS A 70 14.33 4.56 -4.68
CA CYS A 70 13.92 4.54 -6.08
C CYS A 70 12.89 5.59 -6.46
N HIS A 71 12.06 6.04 -5.50
CA HIS A 71 10.99 6.99 -5.74
C HIS A 71 11.31 8.35 -5.11
N VAL A 72 10.88 9.42 -5.78
CA VAL A 72 10.97 10.76 -5.20
C VAL A 72 9.95 10.93 -4.09
N GLU A 73 10.29 11.74 -3.12
CA GLU A 73 9.38 12.14 -2.06
C GLU A 73 8.27 13.03 -2.61
N ARG A 74 7.09 12.91 -2.08
CA ARG A 74 5.99 13.80 -2.43
C ARG A 74 6.26 15.17 -1.83
N ALA A 75 6.21 16.21 -2.67
CA ALA A 75 6.47 17.59 -2.23
C ALA A 75 5.55 17.98 -1.07
N GLY A 76 6.13 18.53 -0.02
CA GLY A 76 5.43 19.00 1.18
C GLY A 76 4.89 17.90 2.09
N ALA A 77 5.13 16.62 1.79
CA ALA A 77 4.66 15.53 2.64
C ALA A 77 5.53 15.40 3.90
N GLN A 78 4.86 15.16 5.03
CA GLN A 78 5.51 14.83 6.30
C GLN A 78 5.58 13.32 6.48
N PRO A 79 6.56 12.79 7.21
CA PRO A 79 6.61 11.37 7.55
C PRO A 79 5.31 10.93 8.23
N GLY A 80 4.79 9.77 7.83
CA GLY A 80 3.66 9.14 8.47
C GLY A 80 3.99 8.66 9.89
N ALA A 81 2.97 8.21 10.64
CA ALA A 81 3.12 7.72 12.01
C ALA A 81 4.12 6.53 12.14
N ASN A 82 4.33 5.78 11.05
CA ASN A 82 5.31 4.70 10.95
C ASN A 82 6.70 5.16 10.49
N GLY A 83 6.96 6.47 10.41
CA GLY A 83 8.21 7.06 9.93
C GLY A 83 8.42 6.95 8.41
N GLN A 84 7.47 6.40 7.66
CA GLN A 84 7.59 6.33 6.21
C GLN A 84 7.32 7.67 5.56
N ILE A 85 8.20 8.06 4.64
CA ILE A 85 8.06 9.28 3.86
C ILE A 85 7.15 8.98 2.66
N PRO A 86 6.04 9.73 2.47
CA PRO A 86 5.19 9.58 1.30
C PRO A 86 5.95 9.84 0.01
N ILE A 87 5.79 8.96 -0.96
CA ILE A 87 6.49 9.01 -2.24
C ILE A 87 5.53 9.40 -3.38
N ASP A 88 6.11 9.80 -4.51
CA ASP A 88 5.43 10.07 -5.78
C ASP A 88 5.81 8.98 -6.81
N PRO A 89 5.08 7.84 -6.84
CA PRO A 89 5.47 6.68 -7.64
C PRO A 89 5.52 6.91 -9.15
N PRO A 90 4.68 7.75 -9.78
CA PRO A 90 4.74 7.99 -11.22
C PRO A 90 6.03 8.65 -11.72
N LYS A 91 6.66 9.47 -10.90
CA LYS A 91 7.85 10.24 -11.31
C LYS A 91 9.07 9.36 -11.58
N ASP A 92 9.84 9.69 -12.61
CA ASP A 92 11.03 8.97 -13.09
C ASP A 92 12.35 9.74 -12.88
N ASP A 93 12.38 10.67 -11.94
CA ASP A 93 13.50 11.57 -11.71
C ASP A 93 14.75 10.84 -11.17
N LYS A 94 14.56 9.68 -10.53
CA LYS A 94 15.68 8.90 -9.96
C LYS A 94 16.20 7.85 -10.91
N ASP A 95 17.51 7.88 -11.18
CA ASP A 95 18.16 6.86 -12.00
C ASP A 95 18.11 5.45 -11.39
N THR A 96 18.06 5.36 -10.07
CA THR A 96 17.86 4.08 -9.37
C THR A 96 16.56 3.40 -9.77
N LYS A 97 15.47 4.16 -9.99
CA LYS A 97 14.21 3.64 -10.49
C LYS A 97 14.32 3.11 -11.93
N LYS A 98 15.03 3.84 -12.79
CA LYS A 98 15.29 3.41 -14.17
C LYS A 98 16.13 2.12 -14.19
N LYS A 99 17.18 2.05 -13.38
CA LYS A 99 18.02 0.85 -13.21
C LYS A 99 17.20 -0.33 -12.68
N ALA A 100 16.31 -0.12 -11.69
CA ALA A 100 15.43 -1.16 -11.18
C ALA A 100 14.55 -1.76 -12.26
N ARG A 101 14.00 -0.95 -13.19
CA ARG A 101 13.23 -1.47 -14.33
C ARG A 101 14.06 -2.35 -15.25
N VAL A 102 15.32 -2.00 -15.49
CA VAL A 102 16.24 -2.85 -16.28
C VAL A 102 16.46 -4.19 -15.55
N MET A 103 16.72 -4.17 -14.25
CA MET A 103 16.91 -5.39 -13.45
C MET A 103 15.65 -6.26 -13.44
N MET A 104 14.45 -5.66 -13.34
CA MET A 104 13.19 -6.41 -13.41
C MET A 104 13.01 -7.12 -14.75
N LYS A 105 13.33 -6.45 -15.88
CA LYS A 105 13.31 -7.07 -17.21
C LYS A 105 14.33 -8.21 -17.30
N MET A 106 15.53 -8.02 -16.79
CA MET A 106 16.58 -9.04 -16.77
C MET A 106 16.14 -10.28 -15.97
N VAL A 107 15.61 -10.12 -14.77
CA VAL A 107 15.08 -11.23 -13.97
C VAL A 107 13.97 -11.96 -14.71
N GLY A 108 13.07 -11.22 -15.38
CA GLY A 108 12.03 -11.81 -16.22
C GLY A 108 12.61 -12.66 -17.36
N SER A 109 13.62 -12.15 -18.06
CA SER A 109 14.29 -12.83 -19.15
C SER A 109 15.01 -14.12 -18.67
N ILE A 110 15.74 -14.04 -17.55
CA ILE A 110 16.39 -15.22 -16.95
C ILE A 110 15.35 -16.30 -16.64
N ASN A 111 14.25 -15.94 -15.99
CA ASN A 111 13.22 -16.91 -15.64
C ASN A 111 12.51 -17.52 -16.87
N MET A 112 12.35 -16.76 -17.95
CA MET A 112 11.83 -17.30 -19.21
C MET A 112 12.80 -18.29 -19.85
N THR A 113 14.09 -17.94 -19.89
CA THR A 113 15.14 -18.84 -20.42
C THR A 113 15.21 -20.12 -19.61
N LEU A 114 15.20 -20.04 -18.28
CA LEU A 114 15.19 -21.23 -17.43
C LEU A 114 13.99 -22.14 -17.73
N ALA A 115 12.82 -21.57 -17.92
CA ALA A 115 11.60 -22.34 -18.23
C ALA A 115 11.71 -23.03 -19.60
N SER A 116 12.26 -22.36 -20.63
CA SER A 116 12.38 -22.93 -21.95
C SER A 116 13.47 -24.02 -22.05
N GLU A 117 14.65 -23.73 -21.46
CA GLU A 117 15.81 -24.61 -21.62
C GLU A 117 15.79 -25.82 -20.68
N MET A 118 15.16 -25.71 -19.50
CA MET A 118 15.11 -26.84 -18.58
C MET A 118 13.92 -27.80 -18.83
N GLY A 119 13.05 -27.48 -19.78
CA GLY A 119 11.91 -28.34 -20.16
C GLY A 119 10.93 -28.63 -19.04
N LYS A 120 10.90 -27.79 -18.00
CA LYS A 120 10.01 -27.94 -16.83
C LYS A 120 8.99 -26.80 -16.78
N PRO A 121 7.77 -27.07 -16.31
CA PRO A 121 6.81 -26.01 -16.05
C PRO A 121 7.41 -24.94 -15.14
N ALA A 122 7.14 -23.67 -15.41
CA ALA A 122 7.66 -22.54 -14.62
C ALA A 122 7.32 -22.64 -13.12
N ALA A 123 6.21 -23.32 -12.77
CA ALA A 123 5.79 -23.57 -11.39
C ALA A 123 6.70 -24.54 -10.63
N GLU A 124 7.41 -25.41 -11.32
CA GLU A 124 8.32 -26.40 -10.73
C GLU A 124 9.78 -25.91 -10.62
N LEU A 125 10.09 -24.79 -11.27
CA LEU A 125 11.40 -24.21 -11.25
C LEU A 125 11.58 -23.22 -10.10
N GLN A 126 12.73 -23.28 -9.44
CA GLN A 126 13.11 -22.19 -8.53
C GLN A 126 13.37 -20.94 -9.38
N ARG A 127 12.51 -19.95 -9.20
CA ARG A 127 12.62 -18.68 -9.92
C ARG A 127 13.70 -17.81 -9.34
N VAL A 128 14.52 -17.24 -10.21
CA VAL A 128 15.44 -16.17 -9.82
C VAL A 128 14.61 -14.96 -9.37
N GLN A 129 15.00 -14.37 -8.25
CA GLN A 129 14.38 -13.20 -7.64
C GLN A 129 15.44 -12.12 -7.36
N CYS A 130 15.01 -10.92 -7.02
CA CYS A 130 15.95 -9.84 -6.66
C CYS A 130 16.91 -10.29 -5.52
N ALA A 131 16.37 -11.00 -4.52
CA ALA A 131 17.14 -11.51 -3.39
C ALA A 131 18.21 -12.54 -3.78
N THR A 132 18.04 -13.24 -4.91
CA THR A 132 19.02 -14.24 -5.39
C THR A 132 20.41 -13.63 -5.58
N CYS A 133 20.45 -12.39 -6.10
CA CYS A 133 21.70 -11.67 -6.34
C CYS A 133 21.98 -10.61 -5.27
N HIS A 134 20.96 -9.88 -4.82
CA HIS A 134 21.14 -8.71 -3.96
C HIS A 134 21.35 -9.05 -2.48
N ARG A 135 20.71 -10.11 -1.95
CA ARG A 135 20.91 -10.60 -0.57
C ARG A 135 20.88 -9.51 0.51
N GLY A 136 19.98 -8.52 0.37
CA GLY A 136 19.84 -7.41 1.30
C GLY A 136 20.77 -6.22 1.04
N ALA A 137 21.43 -6.16 -0.12
CA ALA A 137 22.29 -5.04 -0.52
C ALA A 137 21.86 -4.43 -1.87
N ALA A 138 21.86 -3.10 -1.96
CA ALA A 138 21.48 -2.38 -3.19
C ALA A 138 22.42 -2.71 -4.36
N ILE A 139 23.69 -3.00 -4.06
CA ILE A 139 24.68 -3.50 -5.01
C ILE A 139 25.04 -4.92 -4.54
N PRO A 140 24.87 -5.94 -5.41
CA PRO A 140 25.27 -7.30 -5.08
C PRO A 140 26.76 -7.36 -4.67
N LYS A 141 27.04 -8.07 -3.59
CA LYS A 141 28.43 -8.38 -3.23
C LYS A 141 28.87 -9.56 -4.10
N VAL A 142 30.01 -9.42 -4.72
CA VAL A 142 30.78 -10.52 -5.35
C VAL A 142 31.84 -10.88 -4.35
N ASP A 143 31.71 -12.08 -3.79
CA ASP A 143 32.72 -12.69 -2.90
C ASP A 143 33.83 -13.31 -3.74
#